data_575b2e666a157ec51af3ae56736f7164
#
_entry.id   575b2e666a157ec51af3ae56736f7164
#
_cell.length_a   1.000
_cell.length_b   1.000
_cell.length_c   1.000
_cell.angle_alpha   90.00
_cell.angle_beta   90.00
_cell.angle_gamma   90.00
#
_symmetry.space_group_name_H-M   'P 1'
#
loop_
_entity.id
_entity.type
_entity.pdbx_description
1 polymer ?
#
loop_
_entity_poly.entity_id
_entity_poly.type
_entity_poly.pdbx_seq_one_letter_code
_entity_poly.pdbx_strand_id
1 'polypeptide(L)'
;MRERTSVQTGIVRGMEILRLSPSRINDFLNCPQLYKYRAIDQLPEPPSLEAERGKLIHSVLEDLFELPASERNLQSATEILPERWQRALQENQELQSLVTDEKEWLDRAQALLTNYFSIEKPHTFESTYREIHLEQDLTDEIYLHGYVDRIDIAPTGEVRIVDYKTGKSPRAGYEEKALFQLRVYALLYWKNHGVLPTLLQLLYLGDSQVIKSGISEIQLDATDRKLRNIGDEILSAISEEFFPPKKSKLCDWCYFKSICPAHNR
;
A
#
# COMPACT_ATOMS: atom_id res chain seq x y z
N MET A 1 -10.51 -11.97 -13.68
CA MET A 1 -11.57 -10.97 -13.60
C MET A 1 -11.82 -10.73 -12.12
N ARG A 2 -11.00 -9.85 -11.50
CA ARG A 2 -11.16 -9.44 -10.10
C ARG A 2 -11.84 -8.08 -10.13
N GLU A 3 -13.08 -8.05 -9.71
CA GLU A 3 -13.85 -6.82 -9.56
C GLU A 3 -13.12 -5.88 -8.60
N ARG A 4 -12.82 -4.67 -9.07
CA ARG A 4 -12.49 -3.55 -8.17
C ARG A 4 -13.71 -3.31 -7.30
N THR A 5 -13.70 -3.83 -6.10
CA THR A 5 -14.71 -3.51 -5.10
C THR A 5 -14.60 -2.02 -4.80
N SER A 6 -15.56 -1.26 -5.34
CA SER A 6 -15.94 0.05 -4.82
C SER A 6 -16.00 -0.03 -3.29
N VAL A 7 -15.61 1.04 -2.61
CA VAL A 7 -15.80 1.18 -1.17
C VAL A 7 -17.29 1.05 -0.90
N GLN A 8 -17.76 -0.17 -0.71
CA GLN A 8 -19.11 -0.41 -0.22
C GLN A 8 -19.05 -0.29 1.30
N THR A 9 -19.72 0.72 1.83
CA THR A 9 -20.22 0.68 3.19
C THR A 9 -21.10 -0.56 3.29
N GLY A 10 -20.58 -1.59 3.93
CA GLY A 10 -21.33 -2.80 4.18
C GLY A 10 -22.33 -2.55 5.30
N ILE A 11 -23.63 -2.67 5.02
CA ILE A 11 -24.67 -2.59 6.06
C ILE A 11 -24.72 -3.95 6.77
N VAL A 12 -24.19 -4.04 7.96
CA VAL A 12 -24.44 -5.13 8.89
C VAL A 12 -25.26 -4.56 10.05
N ARG A 13 -26.48 -5.11 10.26
CA ARG A 13 -27.44 -4.67 11.30
C ARG A 13 -27.90 -3.21 11.23
N GLY A 14 -27.94 -2.59 10.02
CA GLY A 14 -28.48 -1.22 9.86
C GLY A 14 -27.51 -0.10 10.23
N MET A 15 -26.24 -0.40 10.60
CA MET A 15 -25.18 0.59 10.77
C MET A 15 -24.16 0.49 9.62
N GLU A 16 -23.71 1.64 9.13
CA GLU A 16 -22.62 1.69 8.15
C GLU A 16 -21.28 1.39 8.85
N ILE A 17 -20.59 0.31 8.41
CA ILE A 17 -19.29 -0.05 8.95
C ILE A 17 -18.22 0.79 8.26
N LEU A 18 -17.41 1.49 9.05
CA LEU A 18 -16.24 2.21 8.57
C LEU A 18 -15.13 1.25 8.11
N ARG A 19 -14.85 1.21 6.80
CA ARG A 19 -13.79 0.37 6.22
C ARG A 19 -12.49 1.16 6.12
N LEU A 20 -11.49 0.75 6.88
CA LEU A 20 -10.17 1.38 6.94
C LEU A 20 -9.13 0.52 6.22
N SER A 21 -8.26 1.18 5.46
CA SER A 21 -7.02 0.61 4.93
C SER A 21 -5.84 1.53 5.28
N PRO A 22 -4.59 1.07 5.21
CA PRO A 22 -3.42 1.93 5.46
C PRO A 22 -3.42 3.22 4.63
N SER A 23 -3.85 3.16 3.36
CA SER A 23 -3.94 4.34 2.49
C SER A 23 -5.02 5.33 2.97
N ARG A 24 -6.21 4.85 3.35
CA ARG A 24 -7.31 5.69 3.88
C ARG A 24 -6.95 6.35 5.20
N ILE A 25 -6.32 5.58 6.09
CA ILE A 25 -5.78 6.11 7.36
C ILE A 25 -4.76 7.22 7.08
N ASN A 26 -3.84 6.98 6.13
CA ASN A 26 -2.83 7.97 5.76
C ASN A 26 -3.45 9.23 5.13
N ASP A 27 -4.49 9.11 4.30
CA ASP A 27 -5.22 10.24 3.76
C ASP A 27 -5.80 11.11 4.90
N PHE A 28 -6.48 10.51 5.87
CA PHE A 28 -7.07 11.22 7.01
C PHE A 28 -6.01 11.91 7.87
N LEU A 29 -4.95 11.20 8.24
CA LEU A 29 -3.85 11.75 9.04
C LEU A 29 -3.11 12.90 8.35
N ASN A 30 -2.99 12.83 7.03
CA ASN A 30 -2.42 13.92 6.23
C ASN A 30 -3.34 15.13 6.15
N CYS A 31 -4.63 14.90 5.86
CA CYS A 31 -5.63 15.95 5.70
C CYS A 31 -7.04 15.34 5.72
N PRO A 32 -7.87 15.58 6.76
CA PRO A 32 -9.24 15.11 6.79
C PRO A 32 -10.06 15.47 5.54
N GLN A 33 -9.85 16.68 4.99
CA GLN A 33 -10.51 17.09 3.75
C GLN A 33 -10.10 16.23 2.53
N LEU A 34 -8.86 15.77 2.46
CA LEU A 34 -8.41 14.83 1.42
C LEU A 34 -9.10 13.47 1.55
N TYR A 35 -9.20 12.98 2.80
CA TYR A 35 -9.95 11.77 3.10
C TYR A 35 -11.41 11.89 2.64
N LYS A 36 -12.07 13.02 2.95
CA LYS A 36 -13.44 13.28 2.50
C LYS A 36 -13.54 13.16 0.99
N TYR A 37 -12.70 13.85 0.23
CA TYR A 37 -12.74 13.82 -1.23
C TYR A 37 -12.55 12.42 -1.80
N ARG A 38 -11.60 11.66 -1.25
CA ARG A 38 -11.25 10.33 -1.77
C ARG A 38 -12.14 9.21 -1.27
N ALA A 39 -12.57 9.27 0.01
CA ALA A 39 -13.27 8.15 0.65
C ALA A 39 -14.78 8.35 0.73
N ILE A 40 -15.23 9.57 1.00
CA ILE A 40 -16.67 9.88 1.18
C ILE A 40 -17.26 10.34 -0.15
N ASP A 41 -16.73 11.43 -0.72
CA ASP A 41 -17.23 12.03 -1.95
C ASP A 41 -16.83 11.24 -3.20
N GLN A 42 -15.82 10.39 -3.11
CA GLN A 42 -15.26 9.55 -4.18
C GLN A 42 -14.99 10.35 -5.48
N LEU A 43 -14.43 11.56 -5.32
CA LEU A 43 -14.14 12.40 -6.46
C LEU A 43 -13.07 11.75 -7.35
N PRO A 44 -13.23 11.80 -8.67
CA PRO A 44 -12.27 11.22 -9.59
C PRO A 44 -10.93 11.94 -9.48
N GLU A 45 -9.85 11.17 -9.52
CA GLU A 45 -8.47 11.62 -9.52
C GLU A 45 -7.75 10.95 -10.69
N PRO A 46 -7.07 11.70 -11.56
CA PRO A 46 -6.38 11.09 -12.70
C PRO A 46 -5.28 10.13 -12.20
N PRO A 47 -5.00 9.07 -12.93
CA PRO A 47 -3.91 8.17 -12.59
C PRO A 47 -2.57 8.92 -12.66
N SER A 48 -1.65 8.64 -11.73
CA SER A 48 -0.29 9.16 -11.77
C SER A 48 0.68 8.14 -12.34
N LEU A 49 1.65 8.61 -13.13
CA LEU A 49 2.70 7.76 -13.70
C LEU A 49 3.45 6.96 -12.62
N GLU A 50 3.74 7.59 -11.49
CA GLU A 50 4.45 6.95 -10.38
C GLU A 50 3.63 5.83 -9.75
N ALA A 51 2.32 6.05 -9.53
CA ALA A 51 1.43 5.04 -8.96
C ALA A 51 1.23 3.86 -9.91
N GLU A 52 1.05 4.13 -11.22
CA GLU A 52 0.88 3.07 -12.22
C GLU A 52 2.17 2.26 -12.42
N ARG A 53 3.35 2.91 -12.35
CA ARG A 53 4.64 2.20 -12.35
C ARG A 53 4.79 1.34 -11.10
N GLY A 54 4.35 1.84 -9.94
CA GLY A 54 4.30 1.06 -8.71
C GLY A 54 3.49 -0.22 -8.88
N LYS A 55 2.26 -0.12 -9.38
CA LYS A 55 1.38 -1.28 -9.64
C LYS A 55 2.02 -2.28 -10.62
N LEU A 56 2.65 -1.78 -11.69
CA LEU A 56 3.34 -2.63 -12.67
C LEU A 56 4.48 -3.41 -12.02
N ILE A 57 5.32 -2.77 -11.21
CA ILE A 57 6.43 -3.44 -10.53
C ILE A 57 5.93 -4.47 -9.52
N HIS A 58 4.90 -4.16 -8.71
CA HIS A 58 4.31 -5.12 -7.78
C HIS A 58 3.78 -6.35 -8.52
N SER A 59 3.08 -6.17 -9.65
CA SER A 59 2.57 -7.29 -10.43
C SER A 59 3.67 -8.15 -11.07
N VAL A 60 4.79 -7.55 -11.49
CA VAL A 60 5.95 -8.31 -11.98
C VAL A 60 6.60 -9.11 -10.86
N LEU A 61 6.75 -8.52 -9.67
CA LEU A 61 7.32 -9.22 -8.52
C LEU A 61 6.38 -10.33 -8.00
N GLU A 62 5.07 -10.13 -8.05
CA GLU A 62 4.08 -11.17 -7.75
C GLU A 62 4.29 -12.39 -8.66
N ASP A 63 4.34 -12.19 -10.00
CA ASP A 63 4.56 -13.26 -10.96
C ASP A 63 5.94 -13.92 -10.83
N LEU A 64 6.97 -13.13 -10.54
CA LEU A 64 8.32 -13.65 -10.32
C LEU A 64 8.34 -14.71 -9.22
N PHE A 65 7.58 -14.50 -8.15
CA PHE A 65 7.48 -15.46 -7.05
C PHE A 65 6.56 -16.66 -7.35
N GLU A 66 5.82 -16.67 -8.46
CA GLU A 66 5.13 -17.87 -8.97
C GLU A 66 6.13 -18.86 -9.61
N LEU A 67 7.29 -18.36 -10.08
CA LEU A 67 8.32 -19.20 -10.68
C LEU A 67 9.03 -20.05 -9.62
N PRO A 68 9.58 -21.21 -10.01
CA PRO A 68 10.52 -21.94 -9.15
C PRO A 68 11.66 -21.05 -8.69
N ALA A 69 12.17 -21.27 -7.48
CA ALA A 69 13.23 -20.42 -6.91
C ALA A 69 14.45 -20.27 -7.83
N SER A 70 14.86 -21.34 -8.52
CA SER A 70 15.99 -21.32 -9.47
C SER A 70 15.81 -20.39 -10.68
N GLU A 71 14.56 -20.02 -10.99
CA GLU A 71 14.22 -19.16 -12.12
C GLU A 71 13.95 -17.71 -11.71
N ARG A 72 13.98 -17.40 -10.42
CA ARG A 72 13.75 -16.04 -9.90
C ARG A 72 15.02 -15.19 -10.03
N ASN A 73 15.23 -14.68 -11.23
CA ASN A 73 16.35 -13.83 -11.58
C ASN A 73 15.93 -12.59 -12.38
N LEU A 74 16.85 -11.67 -12.62
CA LEU A 74 16.56 -10.42 -13.32
C LEU A 74 16.07 -10.65 -14.76
N GLN A 75 16.58 -11.68 -15.44
CA GLN A 75 16.16 -11.99 -16.80
C GLN A 75 14.68 -12.37 -16.81
N SER A 76 14.25 -13.27 -15.94
CA SER A 76 12.84 -13.68 -15.83
C SER A 76 11.93 -12.50 -15.50
N ALA A 77 12.33 -11.63 -14.58
CA ALA A 77 11.56 -10.42 -14.26
C ALA A 77 11.46 -9.46 -15.47
N THR A 78 12.53 -9.34 -16.26
CA THR A 78 12.54 -8.53 -17.50
C THR A 78 11.64 -9.13 -18.58
N GLU A 79 11.51 -10.44 -18.65
CA GLU A 79 10.62 -11.14 -19.59
C GLU A 79 9.14 -11.01 -19.20
N ILE A 80 8.83 -10.99 -17.88
CA ILE A 80 7.48 -10.78 -17.34
C ILE A 80 6.98 -9.34 -17.58
N LEU A 81 7.88 -8.35 -17.50
CA LEU A 81 7.52 -6.93 -17.52
C LEU A 81 6.67 -6.51 -18.73
N PRO A 82 6.99 -6.85 -19.99
CA PRO A 82 6.17 -6.49 -21.14
C PRO A 82 4.77 -7.10 -21.10
N GLU A 83 4.64 -8.34 -20.62
CA GLU A 83 3.34 -9.02 -20.53
C GLU A 83 2.43 -8.32 -19.52
N ARG A 84 2.98 -7.97 -18.34
CA ARG A 84 2.23 -7.23 -17.31
C ARG A 84 1.88 -5.81 -17.80
N TRP A 85 2.74 -5.16 -18.57
CA TRP A 85 2.45 -3.86 -19.17
C TRP A 85 1.29 -3.96 -20.17
N GLN A 86 1.32 -4.93 -21.09
CA GLN A 86 0.22 -5.14 -22.04
C GLN A 86 -1.11 -5.43 -21.33
N ARG A 87 -1.07 -6.18 -20.25
CA ARG A 87 -2.24 -6.45 -19.41
C ARG A 87 -2.78 -5.19 -18.75
N ALA A 88 -1.89 -4.35 -18.19
CA ALA A 88 -2.26 -3.07 -17.61
C ALA A 88 -2.93 -2.13 -18.63
N LEU A 89 -2.44 -2.09 -19.89
CA LEU A 89 -3.05 -1.31 -20.97
C LEU A 89 -4.45 -1.81 -21.35
N GLN A 90 -4.68 -3.12 -21.30
CA GLN A 90 -6.01 -3.71 -21.56
C GLN A 90 -7.01 -3.38 -20.44
N GLU A 91 -6.54 -3.34 -19.18
CA GLU A 91 -7.37 -3.05 -18.01
C GLU A 91 -7.68 -1.55 -17.88
N ASN A 92 -6.77 -0.69 -18.30
CA ASN A 92 -6.90 0.77 -18.21
C ASN A 92 -6.39 1.45 -19.49
N GLN A 93 -7.31 1.77 -20.39
CA GLN A 93 -6.99 2.42 -21.68
C GLN A 93 -6.44 3.85 -21.52
N GLU A 94 -6.69 4.52 -20.39
CA GLU A 94 -6.14 5.86 -20.12
C GLU A 94 -4.62 5.85 -20.04
N LEU A 95 -4.00 4.69 -19.71
CA LEU A 95 -2.55 4.54 -19.66
C LEU A 95 -1.88 4.80 -21.02
N GLN A 96 -2.55 4.52 -22.15
CA GLN A 96 -2.01 4.82 -23.49
C GLN A 96 -1.80 6.31 -23.70
N SER A 97 -2.69 7.14 -23.16
CA SER A 97 -2.57 8.59 -23.27
C SER A 97 -1.64 9.19 -22.21
N LEU A 98 -1.53 8.53 -21.06
CA LEU A 98 -0.68 8.95 -19.95
C LEU A 98 0.81 8.67 -20.22
N VAL A 99 1.12 7.52 -20.84
CA VAL A 99 2.49 7.10 -21.17
C VAL A 99 2.82 7.50 -22.60
N THR A 100 3.42 8.68 -22.77
CA THR A 100 3.76 9.25 -24.10
C THR A 100 5.02 8.63 -24.71
N ASP A 101 5.93 8.08 -23.91
CA ASP A 101 7.13 7.35 -24.33
C ASP A 101 7.18 6.01 -23.60
N GLU A 102 6.68 4.97 -24.30
CA GLU A 102 6.60 3.61 -23.75
C GLU A 102 7.99 3.02 -23.51
N LYS A 103 8.96 3.35 -24.36
CA LYS A 103 10.33 2.85 -24.19
C LYS A 103 10.93 3.40 -22.92
N GLU A 104 10.90 4.71 -22.72
CA GLU A 104 11.40 5.34 -21.49
C GLU A 104 10.66 4.82 -20.25
N TRP A 105 9.36 4.62 -20.37
CA TRP A 105 8.53 4.05 -19.31
C TRP A 105 9.02 2.68 -18.86
N LEU A 106 9.22 1.75 -19.80
CA LEU A 106 9.69 0.40 -19.53
C LEU A 106 11.15 0.38 -19.07
N ASP A 107 12.02 1.22 -19.64
CA ASP A 107 13.42 1.36 -19.20
C ASP A 107 13.48 1.78 -17.70
N ARG A 108 12.63 2.71 -17.28
CA ARG A 108 12.51 3.11 -15.86
C ARG A 108 11.98 1.98 -14.97
N ALA A 109 11.00 1.20 -15.46
CA ALA A 109 10.47 0.05 -14.73
C ALA A 109 11.56 -1.04 -14.57
N GLN A 110 12.32 -1.31 -15.63
CA GLN A 110 13.41 -2.27 -15.61
C GLN A 110 14.54 -1.84 -14.65
N ALA A 111 14.84 -0.55 -14.55
CA ALA A 111 15.82 -0.04 -13.59
C ALA A 111 15.39 -0.34 -12.13
N LEU A 112 14.09 -0.24 -11.81
CA LEU A 112 13.56 -0.60 -10.49
C LEU A 112 13.70 -2.10 -10.21
N LEU A 113 13.46 -2.97 -11.21
CA LEU A 113 13.70 -4.41 -11.08
C LEU A 113 15.19 -4.70 -10.88
N THR A 114 16.08 -4.04 -11.60
CA THR A 114 17.53 -4.16 -11.40
C THR A 114 17.92 -3.79 -9.97
N ASN A 115 17.37 -2.71 -9.43
CA ASN A 115 17.60 -2.29 -8.05
C ASN A 115 17.05 -3.32 -7.04
N TYR A 116 15.90 -3.95 -7.31
CA TYR A 116 15.38 -5.04 -6.49
C TYR A 116 16.40 -6.19 -6.34
N PHE A 117 16.95 -6.68 -7.46
CA PHE A 117 17.93 -7.76 -7.43
C PHE A 117 19.28 -7.37 -6.80
N SER A 118 19.56 -6.07 -6.63
CA SER A 118 20.74 -5.60 -5.89
C SER A 118 20.58 -5.71 -4.37
N ILE A 119 19.35 -5.70 -3.86
CA ILE A 119 19.04 -5.69 -2.43
C ILE A 119 18.40 -6.98 -1.91
N GLU A 120 17.89 -7.83 -2.80
CA GLU A 120 17.30 -9.11 -2.41
C GLU A 120 17.70 -10.25 -3.38
N LYS A 121 17.71 -11.48 -2.88
CA LYS A 121 18.04 -12.69 -3.64
C LYS A 121 16.86 -13.66 -3.61
N PRO A 122 15.82 -13.45 -4.45
CA PRO A 122 14.56 -14.19 -4.38
C PRO A 122 14.68 -15.70 -4.65
N HIS A 123 15.81 -16.13 -5.25
CA HIS A 123 16.11 -17.55 -5.47
C HIS A 123 16.56 -18.30 -4.21
N THR A 124 16.78 -17.62 -3.09
CA THR A 124 17.31 -18.23 -1.85
C THR A 124 16.23 -18.57 -0.81
N PHE A 125 14.98 -18.23 -1.06
CA PHE A 125 13.87 -18.46 -0.14
C PHE A 125 12.54 -18.65 -0.87
N GLU A 126 11.52 -19.15 -0.17
CA GLU A 126 10.16 -19.24 -0.66
C GLU A 126 9.30 -18.15 -0.03
N SER A 127 8.43 -17.54 -0.85
CA SER A 127 7.37 -16.66 -0.38
C SER A 127 6.15 -17.52 -0.02
N THR A 128 5.59 -17.31 1.17
CA THR A 128 4.40 -18.06 1.59
C THR A 128 3.12 -17.42 1.04
N TYR A 129 3.04 -16.09 1.10
CA TYR A 129 1.89 -15.34 0.58
C TYR A 129 2.36 -14.15 -0.24
N ARG A 130 1.62 -13.82 -1.31
CA ARG A 130 1.83 -12.68 -2.19
C ARG A 130 0.49 -11.98 -2.40
N GLU A 131 0.48 -10.64 -2.41
CA GLU A 131 -0.73 -9.81 -2.55
C GLU A 131 -1.92 -10.33 -1.72
N ILE A 132 -1.60 -10.82 -0.49
CA ILE A 132 -2.63 -11.40 0.38
C ILE A 132 -3.51 -10.31 0.96
N HIS A 133 -4.83 -10.48 0.83
CA HIS A 133 -5.81 -9.66 1.51
C HIS A 133 -6.01 -10.17 2.94
N LEU A 134 -5.73 -9.30 3.91
CA LEU A 134 -5.98 -9.54 5.33
C LEU A 134 -7.03 -8.55 5.82
N GLU A 135 -7.89 -9.03 6.73
CA GLU A 135 -8.99 -8.22 7.24
C GLU A 135 -9.31 -8.58 8.70
N GLN A 136 -9.84 -7.61 9.45
CA GLN A 136 -10.18 -7.77 10.86
C GLN A 136 -11.19 -6.72 11.32
N ASP A 137 -12.19 -7.14 12.07
CA ASP A 137 -13.02 -6.21 12.84
C ASP A 137 -12.22 -5.66 14.01
N LEU A 138 -12.01 -4.36 14.06
CA LEU A 138 -11.42 -3.69 15.21
C LEU A 138 -12.47 -3.41 16.28
N THR A 139 -13.66 -2.98 15.85
CA THR A 139 -14.87 -2.80 16.68
C THR A 139 -16.08 -3.22 15.86
N ASP A 140 -17.29 -3.14 16.45
CA ASP A 140 -18.54 -3.39 15.72
C ASP A 140 -18.79 -2.38 14.58
N GLU A 141 -18.13 -1.21 14.61
CA GLU A 141 -18.28 -0.13 13.65
C GLU A 141 -17.05 0.08 12.75
N ILE A 142 -15.89 -0.54 13.08
CA ILE A 142 -14.62 -0.31 12.39
C ILE A 142 -14.04 -1.63 11.89
N TYR A 143 -13.92 -1.74 10.59
CA TYR A 143 -13.33 -2.85 9.87
C TYR A 143 -12.01 -2.44 9.23
N LEU A 144 -10.93 -3.13 9.56
CA LEU A 144 -9.59 -2.90 9.03
C LEU A 144 -9.26 -3.95 7.97
N HIS A 145 -8.71 -3.51 6.85
CA HIS A 145 -8.23 -4.42 5.81
C HIS A 145 -7.00 -3.88 5.10
N GLY A 146 -6.28 -4.77 4.40
CA GLY A 146 -5.14 -4.38 3.59
C GLY A 146 -4.62 -5.51 2.73
N TYR A 147 -3.92 -5.15 1.66
CA TYR A 147 -3.18 -6.08 0.82
C TYR A 147 -1.71 -6.01 1.23
N VAL A 148 -1.14 -7.16 1.57
CA VAL A 148 0.28 -7.27 1.94
C VAL A 148 1.03 -7.81 0.73
N ASP A 149 2.01 -7.06 0.26
CA ASP A 149 2.74 -7.41 -0.96
C ASP A 149 3.35 -8.82 -0.87
N ARG A 150 4.02 -9.12 0.27
CA ARG A 150 4.60 -10.44 0.48
C ARG A 150 4.75 -10.78 1.97
N ILE A 151 4.51 -12.06 2.30
CA ILE A 151 4.81 -12.65 3.61
C ILE A 151 5.64 -13.91 3.40
N ASP A 152 6.78 -13.96 4.06
CA ASP A 152 7.66 -15.11 4.07
C ASP A 152 7.65 -15.77 5.46
N ILE A 153 7.52 -17.09 5.50
CA ILE A 153 7.59 -17.88 6.73
C ILE A 153 8.80 -18.80 6.63
N ALA A 154 9.76 -18.62 7.54
CA ALA A 154 10.93 -19.47 7.60
C ALA A 154 10.54 -20.90 8.04
N PRO A 155 11.33 -21.94 7.71
CA PRO A 155 11.07 -23.30 8.20
C PRO A 155 11.03 -23.42 9.74
N THR A 156 11.66 -22.49 10.43
CA THR A 156 11.68 -22.36 11.90
C THR A 156 10.47 -21.60 12.47
N GLY A 157 9.61 -21.02 11.60
CA GLY A 157 8.36 -20.37 11.96
C GLY A 157 8.42 -18.87 12.07
N GLU A 158 9.58 -18.23 11.88
CA GLU A 158 9.70 -16.77 11.88
C GLU A 158 9.01 -16.17 10.67
N VAL A 159 8.24 -15.11 10.91
CA VAL A 159 7.43 -14.42 9.90
C VAL A 159 8.05 -13.09 9.53
N ARG A 160 8.29 -12.89 8.23
CA ARG A 160 8.71 -11.61 7.65
C ARG A 160 7.58 -11.01 6.81
N ILE A 161 7.23 -9.77 7.08
CA ILE A 161 6.30 -8.98 6.25
C ILE A 161 7.12 -8.01 5.41
N VAL A 162 6.89 -8.01 4.11
CA VAL A 162 7.62 -7.21 3.13
C VAL A 162 6.66 -6.33 2.35
N ASP A 163 7.06 -5.09 2.11
CA ASP A 163 6.34 -4.13 1.27
C ASP A 163 7.34 -3.44 0.32
N TYR A 164 6.99 -3.38 -0.95
CA TYR A 164 7.81 -2.78 -2.00
C TYR A 164 7.46 -1.30 -2.19
N LYS A 165 8.48 -0.46 -2.29
CA LYS A 165 8.34 0.97 -2.57
C LYS A 165 9.16 1.34 -3.80
N THR A 166 8.49 1.76 -4.87
CA THR A 166 9.16 2.19 -6.11
C THR A 166 9.79 3.58 -6.01
N GLY A 167 9.43 4.36 -4.98
CA GLY A 167 10.09 5.62 -4.65
C GLY A 167 11.42 5.44 -3.93
N LYS A 168 12.02 6.58 -3.53
CA LYS A 168 13.21 6.63 -2.70
C LYS A 168 12.86 6.51 -1.22
N SER A 169 13.80 5.99 -0.44
CA SER A 169 13.71 5.90 1.01
C SER A 169 13.53 7.28 1.66
N PRO A 170 12.81 7.37 2.78
CA PRO A 170 12.72 8.60 3.55
C PRO A 170 14.11 8.97 4.12
N ARG A 171 14.31 10.26 4.40
CA ARG A 171 15.49 10.70 5.14
C ARG A 171 15.51 10.05 6.53
N ALA A 172 16.71 9.82 7.06
CA ALA A 172 16.89 9.31 8.41
C ALA A 172 16.04 10.09 9.44
N GLY A 173 15.32 9.35 10.29
CA GLY A 173 14.38 9.90 11.27
C GLY A 173 12.94 10.14 10.77
N TYR A 174 12.64 9.84 9.50
CA TYR A 174 11.29 9.96 8.92
C TYR A 174 10.68 8.59 8.52
N GLU A 175 11.29 7.49 8.94
CA GLU A 175 10.87 6.12 8.61
C GLU A 175 9.55 5.73 9.30
N GLU A 176 9.22 6.37 10.41
CA GLU A 176 8.11 6.01 11.28
C GLU A 176 6.75 5.95 10.55
N LYS A 177 6.54 6.88 9.61
CA LYS A 177 5.32 6.92 8.80
C LYS A 177 5.22 5.71 7.85
N ALA A 178 6.33 5.31 7.25
CA ALA A 178 6.37 4.16 6.35
C ALA A 178 6.26 2.84 7.14
N LEU A 179 6.92 2.76 8.30
CA LEU A 179 6.82 1.63 9.22
C LEU A 179 5.41 1.47 9.81
N PHE A 180 4.64 2.55 9.94
CA PHE A 180 3.27 2.46 10.44
C PHE A 180 2.40 1.57 9.54
N GLN A 181 2.52 1.65 8.21
CA GLN A 181 1.82 0.76 7.28
C GLN A 181 2.16 -0.72 7.56
N LEU A 182 3.45 -1.03 7.73
CA LEU A 182 3.87 -2.39 8.04
C LEU A 182 3.37 -2.88 9.40
N ARG A 183 3.26 -1.98 10.41
CA ARG A 183 2.65 -2.33 11.69
C ARG A 183 1.17 -2.65 11.59
N VAL A 184 0.45 -1.97 10.69
CA VAL A 184 -0.96 -2.30 10.38
C VAL A 184 -1.03 -3.70 9.78
N TYR A 185 -0.16 -4.03 8.83
CA TYR A 185 -0.08 -5.37 8.25
C TYR A 185 0.32 -6.44 9.27
N ALA A 186 1.27 -6.12 10.15
CA ALA A 186 1.67 -7.02 11.23
C ALA A 186 0.53 -7.29 12.22
N LEU A 187 -0.25 -6.26 12.55
CA LEU A 187 -1.43 -6.40 13.40
C LEU A 187 -2.49 -7.28 12.75
N LEU A 188 -2.80 -7.04 11.47
CA LEU A 188 -3.72 -7.87 10.70
C LEU A 188 -3.26 -9.33 10.67
N TYR A 189 -1.99 -9.57 10.35
CA TYR A 189 -1.43 -10.92 10.33
C TYR A 189 -1.52 -11.60 11.70
N TRP A 190 -1.10 -10.92 12.76
CA TRP A 190 -1.14 -11.43 14.12
C TRP A 190 -2.56 -11.79 14.56
N LYS A 191 -3.53 -10.91 14.29
CA LYS A 191 -4.94 -11.18 14.65
C LYS A 191 -5.54 -12.35 13.85
N ASN A 192 -5.14 -12.52 12.58
CA ASN A 192 -5.66 -13.60 11.73
C ASN A 192 -5.01 -14.95 12.01
N HIS A 193 -3.73 -14.96 12.38
CA HIS A 193 -2.94 -16.21 12.48
C HIS A 193 -2.47 -16.54 13.91
N GLY A 194 -2.57 -15.61 14.85
CA GLY A 194 -2.08 -15.78 16.23
C GLY A 194 -0.54 -15.81 16.35
N VAL A 195 0.18 -15.52 15.26
CA VAL A 195 1.65 -15.56 15.21
C VAL A 195 2.19 -14.14 15.07
N LEU A 196 3.08 -13.74 15.99
CA LEU A 196 3.73 -12.45 15.97
C LEU A 196 4.79 -12.41 14.85
N PRO A 197 4.71 -11.48 13.87
CA PRO A 197 5.78 -11.31 12.90
C PRO A 197 7.09 -10.89 13.59
N THR A 198 8.21 -11.42 13.13
CA THR A 198 9.53 -11.12 13.72
C THR A 198 10.27 -10.02 12.98
N LEU A 199 9.95 -9.81 11.68
CA LEU A 199 10.62 -8.85 10.83
C LEU A 199 9.63 -8.13 9.92
N LEU A 200 9.69 -6.80 9.95
CA LEU A 200 9.04 -5.89 9.02
C LEU A 200 10.10 -5.29 8.09
N GLN A 201 9.88 -5.34 6.78
CA GLN A 201 10.87 -4.93 5.81
C GLN A 201 10.26 -4.09 4.69
N LEU A 202 10.80 -2.88 4.49
CA LEU A 202 10.51 -2.01 3.34
C LEU A 202 11.67 -2.11 2.35
N LEU A 203 11.37 -2.43 1.11
CA LEU A 203 12.33 -2.47 0.01
C LEU A 203 12.10 -1.25 -0.89
N TYR A 204 12.99 -0.25 -0.80
CA TYR A 204 12.94 0.95 -1.61
C TYR A 204 13.73 0.73 -2.91
N LEU A 205 13.00 0.48 -3.99
CA LEU A 205 13.59 0.17 -5.30
C LEU A 205 14.13 1.43 -6.00
N GLY A 206 13.68 2.62 -5.62
CA GLY A 206 14.11 3.88 -6.22
C GLY A 206 15.56 4.29 -5.87
N ASP A 207 16.11 3.75 -4.79
CA ASP A 207 17.49 4.04 -4.33
C ASP A 207 18.18 2.82 -3.70
N SER A 208 17.63 1.62 -3.91
CA SER A 208 18.18 0.34 -3.43
C SER A 208 18.41 0.32 -1.91
N GLN A 209 17.50 0.93 -1.13
CA GLN A 209 17.59 0.96 0.32
C GLN A 209 16.63 -0.05 0.96
N VAL A 210 17.03 -0.57 2.12
CA VAL A 210 16.22 -1.50 2.89
C VAL A 210 16.06 -0.97 4.31
N ILE A 211 14.80 -0.79 4.73
CA ILE A 211 14.47 -0.46 6.13
C ILE A 211 13.92 -1.71 6.79
N LYS A 212 14.49 -2.07 7.94
CA LYS A 212 14.10 -3.24 8.74
C LYS A 212 13.70 -2.80 10.14
N SER A 213 12.66 -3.43 10.67
CA SER A 213 12.21 -3.23 12.05
C SER A 213 11.70 -4.55 12.61
N GLY A 214 12.06 -4.87 13.85
CA GLY A 214 11.32 -5.86 14.63
C GLY A 214 9.99 -5.27 15.10
N ILE A 215 9.13 -6.13 15.64
CA ILE A 215 7.85 -5.73 16.23
C ILE A 215 7.59 -6.55 17.49
N SER A 216 6.98 -5.97 18.49
CA SER A 216 6.56 -6.63 19.73
C SER A 216 5.05 -6.55 19.92
N GLU A 217 4.48 -7.42 20.75
CA GLU A 217 3.06 -7.39 21.10
C GLU A 217 2.65 -6.01 21.66
N ILE A 218 3.48 -5.41 22.51
CA ILE A 218 3.23 -4.06 23.07
C ILE A 218 3.09 -3.02 21.96
N GLN A 219 3.90 -3.11 20.91
CA GLN A 219 3.82 -2.20 19.77
C GLN A 219 2.57 -2.49 18.91
N LEU A 220 2.17 -3.75 18.76
CA LEU A 220 0.93 -4.10 18.06
C LEU A 220 -0.30 -3.65 18.83
N ASP A 221 -0.33 -3.82 20.16
CA ASP A 221 -1.40 -3.29 21.00
C ASP A 221 -1.49 -1.75 20.94
N ALA A 222 -0.35 -1.08 20.90
CA ALA A 222 -0.31 0.38 20.73
C ALA A 222 -0.83 0.77 19.32
N THR A 223 -0.54 -0.04 18.30
CA THR A 223 -1.05 0.16 16.93
C THR A 223 -2.56 -0.06 16.89
N ASP A 224 -3.08 -1.11 17.51
CA ASP A 224 -4.53 -1.39 17.60
C ASP A 224 -5.27 -0.21 18.26
N ARG A 225 -4.80 0.25 19.43
CA ARG A 225 -5.39 1.42 20.10
C ARG A 225 -5.36 2.69 19.24
N LYS A 226 -4.24 2.93 18.55
CA LYS A 226 -4.11 4.08 17.64
C LYS A 226 -5.10 3.98 16.47
N LEU A 227 -5.29 2.80 15.90
CA LEU A 227 -6.23 2.59 14.79
C LEU A 227 -7.68 2.79 15.22
N ARG A 228 -8.07 2.33 16.40
CA ARG A 228 -9.40 2.58 17.00
C ARG A 228 -9.62 4.08 17.17
N ASN A 229 -8.69 4.79 17.78
CA ASN A 229 -8.80 6.24 17.98
C ASN A 229 -8.94 6.98 16.63
N ILE A 230 -8.16 6.61 15.61
CA ILE A 230 -8.31 7.20 14.26
C ILE A 230 -9.68 6.88 13.67
N GLY A 231 -10.19 5.65 13.86
CA GLY A 231 -11.52 5.27 13.43
C GLY A 231 -12.60 6.10 14.10
N ASP A 232 -12.52 6.29 15.41
CA ASP A 232 -13.44 7.12 16.19
C ASP A 232 -13.42 8.59 15.73
N GLU A 233 -12.22 9.14 15.44
CA GLU A 233 -12.08 10.48 14.88
C GLU A 233 -12.74 10.60 13.49
N ILE A 234 -12.62 9.57 12.64
CA ILE A 234 -13.26 9.55 11.33
C ILE A 234 -14.79 9.43 11.47
N LEU A 235 -15.29 8.57 12.36
CA LEU A 235 -16.72 8.42 12.62
C LEU A 235 -17.33 9.73 13.15
N SER A 236 -16.64 10.43 14.05
CA SER A 236 -17.03 11.76 14.53
C SER A 236 -17.07 12.77 13.37
N ALA A 237 -16.02 12.80 12.54
CA ALA A 237 -15.96 13.70 11.38
C ALA A 237 -17.10 13.42 10.37
N ILE A 238 -17.49 12.15 10.19
CA ILE A 238 -18.63 11.75 9.34
C ILE A 238 -19.93 12.24 9.97
N SER A 239 -20.16 11.98 11.26
CA SER A 239 -21.40 12.34 11.95
C SER A 239 -21.63 13.85 12.04
N GLU A 240 -20.54 14.63 12.16
CA GLU A 240 -20.54 16.08 12.23
C GLU A 240 -20.47 16.75 10.84
N GLU A 241 -20.30 15.96 9.78
CA GLU A 241 -20.01 16.43 8.41
C GLU A 241 -18.85 17.43 8.36
N PHE A 242 -17.87 17.29 9.28
CA PHE A 242 -16.79 18.23 9.47
C PHE A 242 -15.43 17.62 9.21
N PHE A 243 -14.80 17.99 8.10
CA PHE A 243 -13.48 17.52 7.66
C PHE A 243 -12.53 18.70 7.44
N PRO A 244 -11.89 19.23 8.49
CA PRO A 244 -11.07 20.42 8.38
C PRO A 244 -9.83 20.18 7.48
N PRO A 245 -9.56 21.09 6.52
CA PRO A 245 -8.37 20.97 5.69
C PRO A 245 -7.10 21.27 6.52
N LYS A 246 -6.07 20.42 6.32
CA LYS A 246 -4.77 20.56 6.98
C LYS A 246 -3.71 21.02 5.98
N LYS A 247 -3.41 22.34 5.99
CA LYS A 247 -2.38 22.89 5.09
C LYS A 247 -1.00 22.31 5.39
N SER A 248 -0.33 21.81 4.35
CA SER A 248 1.02 21.28 4.41
C SER A 248 1.70 21.41 3.04
N LYS A 249 2.98 21.00 2.93
CA LYS A 249 3.66 20.90 1.64
C LYS A 249 2.98 19.93 0.66
N LEU A 250 2.19 18.98 1.15
CA LEU A 250 1.41 18.07 0.28
C LEU A 250 0.35 18.79 -0.55
N CYS A 251 -0.06 20.01 -0.14
CA CYS A 251 -1.00 20.81 -0.92
C CYS A 251 -0.46 21.23 -2.31
N ASP A 252 0.87 21.24 -2.48
CA ASP A 252 1.48 21.62 -3.77
C ASP A 252 1.28 20.55 -4.84
N TRP A 253 1.01 19.31 -4.42
CA TRP A 253 0.73 18.15 -5.29
C TRP A 253 -0.70 17.63 -5.14
N CYS A 254 -1.55 18.31 -4.35
CA CYS A 254 -2.92 17.87 -4.13
C CYS A 254 -3.79 18.19 -5.36
N TYR A 255 -4.34 17.14 -5.98
CA TYR A 255 -5.22 17.29 -7.14
C TYR A 255 -6.45 18.17 -6.85
N PHE A 256 -6.96 18.10 -5.63
CA PHE A 256 -8.15 18.83 -5.20
C PHE A 256 -7.87 20.26 -4.71
N LYS A 257 -6.69 20.82 -4.95
CA LYS A 257 -6.31 22.16 -4.48
C LYS A 257 -7.26 23.24 -4.98
N SER A 258 -7.76 23.11 -6.23
CA SER A 258 -8.66 24.09 -6.86
C SER A 258 -10.06 24.17 -6.24
N ILE A 259 -10.51 23.11 -5.57
CA ILE A 259 -11.82 23.04 -4.89
C ILE A 259 -11.70 23.06 -3.36
N CYS A 260 -10.47 23.10 -2.84
CA CYS A 260 -10.21 22.98 -1.41
C CYS A 260 -10.53 24.31 -0.68
N PRO A 261 -11.36 24.27 0.39
CA PRO A 261 -11.74 25.49 1.15
C PRO A 261 -10.54 26.16 1.83
N ALA A 262 -9.41 25.49 1.98
CA ALA A 262 -8.18 26.08 2.49
C ALA A 262 -7.48 27.01 1.46
N HIS A 263 -7.77 26.88 0.17
CA HIS A 263 -7.14 27.61 -0.94
C HIS A 263 -8.13 28.48 -1.70
N ASN A 264 -9.43 28.22 -1.58
CA ASN A 264 -10.51 28.99 -2.17
C ASN A 264 -11.29 29.66 -1.03
N ARG A 265 -11.13 30.96 -0.87
CA ARG A 265 -11.91 31.82 0.02
C ARG A 265 -12.86 32.68 -0.82
#